data_1bffdb7dfe6f4cf0bbf93470a2a1788c
#
_entry.id   1bffdb7dfe6f4cf0bbf93470a2a1788c
#
_cell.length_a   1.000
_cell.length_b   1.000
_cell.length_c   1.000
_cell.angle_alpha   90.00
_cell.angle_beta   90.00
_cell.angle_gamma   90.00
#
_symmetry.space_group_name_H-M   'P 1'
#
loop_
_entity.id
_entity.type
_entity.pdbx_description
1 polymer ?
#
loop_
_entity_poly.entity_id
_entity_poly.type
_entity_poly.pdbx_seq_one_letter_code
_entity_poly.pdbx_strand_id
1 'polypeptide(L)'
;MHYEVIVDTGILLALIDRNDSHHTWVTERLKEIAPPLLTCEAVISESWFLLQRVKRGREALLQLLAQKQIIIQFDLDAELVTIMALLSRYQSVPVSLADAELIRMSELYPNSLNVYSR
;
A
#
# COMPACT_ATOMS: atom_id res chain seq x y z
N MET A 1 -9.91 18.23 -8.54
CA MET A 1 -10.17 17.61 -7.24
C MET A 1 -8.99 16.75 -6.83
N HIS A 2 -8.57 16.88 -5.60
CA HIS A 2 -7.41 16.14 -5.09
C HIS A 2 -7.87 14.93 -4.31
N TYR A 3 -7.33 13.74 -4.64
CA TYR A 3 -7.60 12.52 -3.92
C TYR A 3 -6.34 12.02 -3.25
N GLU A 4 -6.49 11.49 -2.03
CA GLU A 4 -5.47 10.67 -1.41
C GLU A 4 -5.58 9.28 -2.03
N VAL A 5 -4.46 8.68 -2.41
CA VAL A 5 -4.45 7.33 -3.01
C VAL A 5 -3.71 6.38 -2.09
N ILE A 6 -4.41 5.34 -1.65
CA ILE A 6 -3.87 4.32 -0.75
C ILE A 6 -3.55 3.09 -1.57
N VAL A 7 -2.34 2.57 -1.43
CA VAL A 7 -1.89 1.42 -2.22
C VAL A 7 -1.48 0.26 -1.32
N ASP A 8 -1.79 -0.96 -1.79
CA ASP A 8 -1.41 -2.20 -1.12
C ASP A 8 -0.12 -2.78 -1.71
N THR A 9 0.29 -3.93 -1.15
CA THR A 9 1.51 -4.62 -1.61
C THR A 9 1.44 -4.98 -3.09
N GLY A 10 0.29 -5.51 -3.54
CA GLY A 10 0.14 -5.93 -4.94
C GLY A 10 0.36 -4.78 -5.91
N ILE A 11 -0.14 -3.59 -5.57
CA ILE A 11 0.04 -2.41 -6.42
C ILE A 11 1.50 -1.99 -6.45
N LEU A 12 2.20 -2.00 -5.31
CA LEU A 12 3.61 -1.65 -5.28
C LEU A 12 4.46 -2.62 -6.08
N LEU A 13 4.18 -3.93 -5.96
CA LEU A 13 4.88 -4.94 -6.74
C LEU A 13 4.65 -4.73 -8.24
N ALA A 14 3.41 -4.49 -8.64
CA ALA A 14 3.07 -4.27 -10.04
C ALA A 14 3.72 -2.99 -10.59
N LEU A 15 3.83 -1.96 -9.76
CA LEU A 15 4.49 -0.72 -10.17
C LEU A 15 5.99 -0.92 -10.42
N ILE A 16 6.64 -1.71 -9.56
CA ILE A 16 8.09 -1.87 -9.58
C ILE A 16 8.55 -2.98 -10.52
N ASP A 17 7.81 -4.11 -10.54
CA ASP A 17 8.19 -5.28 -11.32
C ASP A 17 7.57 -5.23 -12.72
N ARG A 18 8.40 -4.98 -13.72
CA ARG A 18 7.95 -4.90 -15.13
C ARG A 18 7.34 -6.20 -15.62
N ASN A 19 7.70 -7.32 -15.00
CA ASN A 19 7.19 -8.63 -15.41
C ASN A 19 5.88 -9.00 -14.70
N ASP A 20 5.40 -8.14 -13.79
CA ASP A 20 4.12 -8.35 -13.14
C ASP A 20 3.00 -8.21 -14.17
N SER A 21 2.02 -9.13 -14.12
CA SER A 21 0.92 -9.14 -15.08
C SER A 21 0.06 -7.86 -15.03
N HIS A 22 0.10 -7.13 -13.92
CA HIS A 22 -0.68 -5.89 -13.76
C HIS A 22 0.17 -4.63 -13.94
N HIS A 23 1.45 -4.78 -14.34
CA HIS A 23 2.35 -3.63 -14.44
C HIS A 23 1.81 -2.53 -15.34
N THR A 24 1.39 -2.89 -16.55
CA THR A 24 0.88 -1.91 -17.52
C THR A 24 -0.35 -1.20 -16.98
N TRP A 25 -1.28 -1.97 -16.43
CA TRP A 25 -2.52 -1.42 -15.89
C TRP A 25 -2.23 -0.42 -14.76
N VAL A 26 -1.37 -0.81 -13.82
CA VAL A 26 -1.02 0.05 -12.68
C VAL A 26 -0.31 1.32 -13.14
N THR A 27 0.68 1.19 -14.03
CA THR A 27 1.43 2.35 -14.52
C THR A 27 0.52 3.34 -15.23
N GLU A 28 -0.42 2.85 -16.04
CA GLU A 28 -1.37 3.73 -16.73
C GLU A 28 -2.28 4.46 -15.74
N ARG A 29 -2.76 3.75 -14.71
CA ARG A 29 -3.63 4.36 -13.71
C ARG A 29 -2.91 5.43 -12.89
N LEU A 30 -1.66 5.17 -12.52
CA LEU A 30 -0.92 6.08 -11.65
C LEU A 30 -0.36 7.30 -12.39
N LYS A 31 -0.32 7.29 -13.73
CA LYS A 31 0.14 8.46 -14.48
C LYS A 31 -0.69 9.71 -14.22
N GLU A 32 -1.97 9.54 -13.95
CA GLU A 32 -2.90 10.65 -13.77
C GLU A 32 -3.05 11.06 -12.31
N ILE A 33 -2.31 10.41 -11.42
CA ILE A 33 -2.45 10.62 -9.99
C ILE A 33 -1.21 11.35 -9.48
N ALA A 34 -1.45 12.46 -8.78
CA ALA A 34 -0.35 13.21 -8.18
C ALA A 34 0.20 12.47 -6.97
N PRO A 35 1.53 12.34 -6.83
CA PRO A 35 2.11 11.79 -5.60
C PRO A 35 1.88 12.74 -4.44
N PRO A 36 2.00 12.26 -3.20
CA PRO A 36 2.46 10.93 -2.82
C PRO A 36 1.33 9.90 -2.80
N LEU A 37 1.71 8.64 -3.00
CA LEU A 37 0.84 7.52 -2.70
C LEU A 37 0.98 7.20 -1.22
N LEU A 38 -0.10 6.81 -0.57
CA LEU A 38 -0.11 6.52 0.86
C LEU A 38 -0.12 5.02 1.10
N THR A 39 0.61 4.58 2.11
CA THR A 39 0.58 3.19 2.53
C THR A 39 0.96 3.07 4.00
N CYS A 40 1.10 1.84 4.48
CA CYS A 40 1.50 1.57 5.85
C CYS A 40 2.80 0.77 5.86
N GLU A 41 3.45 0.74 7.01
CA GLU A 41 4.73 0.06 7.15
C GLU A 41 4.61 -1.44 6.89
N ALA A 42 3.48 -2.06 7.27
CA ALA A 42 3.26 -3.48 7.01
C ALA A 42 3.31 -3.80 5.51
N VAL A 43 2.77 -2.92 4.68
CA VAL A 43 2.82 -3.06 3.21
C VAL A 43 4.26 -2.93 2.73
N ILE A 44 5.01 -1.99 3.26
CA ILE A 44 6.42 -1.79 2.86
C ILE A 44 7.24 -3.02 3.26
N SER A 45 7.02 -3.55 4.45
CA SER A 45 7.73 -4.74 4.93
C SER A 45 7.47 -5.94 4.03
N GLU A 46 6.22 -6.19 3.67
CA GLU A 46 5.87 -7.29 2.79
C GLU A 46 6.44 -7.08 1.39
N SER A 47 6.35 -5.87 0.88
CA SER A 47 6.90 -5.52 -0.44
C SER A 47 8.41 -5.74 -0.47
N TRP A 48 9.11 -5.32 0.57
CA TRP A 48 10.54 -5.52 0.71
C TRP A 48 10.91 -6.99 0.58
N PHE A 49 10.18 -7.85 1.30
CA PHE A 49 10.42 -9.29 1.26
C PHE A 49 10.20 -9.85 -0.15
N LEU A 50 9.08 -9.49 -0.77
CA LEU A 50 8.71 -10.06 -2.06
C LEU A 50 9.58 -9.52 -3.22
N LEU A 51 10.11 -8.32 -3.08
CA LEU A 51 10.95 -7.72 -4.12
C LEU A 51 12.37 -8.29 -4.17
N GLN A 52 12.75 -9.15 -3.23
CA GLN A 52 14.09 -9.76 -3.25
C GLN A 52 14.36 -10.52 -4.55
N ARG A 53 13.32 -11.02 -5.20
CA ARG A 53 13.43 -11.78 -6.46
C ARG A 53 13.39 -10.90 -7.71
N VAL A 54 13.17 -9.61 -7.53
CA VAL A 54 13.09 -8.64 -8.64
C VAL A 54 14.39 -7.87 -8.70
N LYS A 55 15.06 -7.92 -9.85
CA LYS A 55 16.33 -7.21 -10.01
C LYS A 55 16.14 -5.73 -9.73
N ARG A 56 16.90 -5.21 -8.76
CA ARG A 56 16.84 -3.82 -8.31
C ARG A 56 15.48 -3.40 -7.75
N GLY A 57 14.60 -4.38 -7.45
CA GLY A 57 13.28 -4.08 -6.92
C GLY A 57 13.32 -3.40 -5.56
N ARG A 58 14.19 -3.87 -4.66
CA ARG A 58 14.33 -3.24 -3.34
C ARG A 58 14.91 -1.83 -3.44
N GLU A 59 15.87 -1.63 -4.35
CA GLU A 59 16.42 -0.29 -4.57
C GLU A 59 15.33 0.67 -5.06
N ALA A 60 14.49 0.21 -5.98
CA ALA A 60 13.38 1.03 -6.49
C ALA A 60 12.41 1.40 -5.38
N LEU A 61 12.08 0.46 -4.50
CA LEU A 61 11.19 0.72 -3.38
C LEU A 61 11.76 1.82 -2.47
N LEU A 62 13.04 1.70 -2.12
CA LEU A 62 13.69 2.68 -1.26
C LEU A 62 13.76 4.06 -1.92
N GLN A 63 13.99 4.09 -3.23
CA GLN A 63 14.01 5.35 -3.97
C GLN A 63 12.64 6.04 -3.96
N LEU A 64 11.57 5.28 -4.14
CA LEU A 64 10.23 5.85 -4.09
C LEU A 64 9.94 6.47 -2.71
N LEU A 65 10.39 5.80 -1.65
CA LEU A 65 10.25 6.32 -0.28
C LEU A 65 11.13 7.55 -0.06
N ALA A 66 12.38 7.50 -0.51
CA ALA A 66 13.32 8.61 -0.33
C ALA A 66 12.86 9.87 -1.06
N GLN A 67 12.25 9.70 -2.25
CA GLN A 67 11.77 10.80 -3.06
C GLN A 67 10.35 11.24 -2.68
N LYS A 68 9.77 10.65 -1.65
CA LYS A 68 8.42 10.98 -1.17
C LYS A 68 7.33 10.75 -2.22
N GLN A 69 7.57 9.83 -3.15
CA GLN A 69 6.55 9.36 -4.08
C GLN A 69 5.58 8.42 -3.40
N ILE A 70 6.06 7.70 -2.38
CA ILE A 70 5.26 6.88 -1.48
C ILE A 70 5.60 7.34 -0.06
N ILE A 71 4.59 7.52 0.77
CA ILE A 71 4.82 7.85 2.17
C ILE A 71 4.08 6.87 3.08
N ILE A 72 4.69 6.58 4.22
CA ILE A 72 4.06 5.78 5.26
C ILE A 72 3.23 6.73 6.10
N GLN A 73 1.90 6.60 5.99
CA GLN A 73 0.96 7.54 6.59
C GLN A 73 0.01 6.81 7.54
N PHE A 74 0.57 5.96 8.40
CA PHE A 74 -0.21 5.22 9.36
C PHE A 74 0.63 4.95 10.60
N ASP A 75 0.05 5.21 11.76
CA ASP A 75 0.69 4.97 13.06
C ASP A 75 -0.09 3.88 13.78
N LEU A 76 0.42 2.65 13.74
CA LEU A 76 -0.24 1.51 14.36
C LEU A 76 -0.44 1.72 15.86
N ASP A 77 0.55 2.30 16.53
CA ASP A 77 0.47 2.52 17.98
C ASP A 77 -0.70 3.43 18.31
N ALA A 78 -0.85 4.51 17.58
CA ALA A 78 -1.94 5.46 17.80
C ALA A 78 -3.32 4.85 17.47
N GLU A 79 -3.38 3.92 16.48
CA GLU A 79 -4.63 3.35 16.01
C GLU A 79 -4.90 1.95 16.57
N LEU A 80 -4.11 1.52 17.55
CA LEU A 80 -4.12 0.13 18.00
C LEU A 80 -5.50 -0.37 18.44
N VAL A 81 -6.25 0.43 19.19
CA VAL A 81 -7.57 0.02 19.69
C VAL A 81 -8.53 -0.25 18.53
N THR A 82 -8.51 0.62 17.52
CA THR A 82 -9.36 0.45 16.33
C THR A 82 -8.92 -0.78 15.53
N ILE A 83 -7.62 -1.00 15.39
CA ILE A 83 -7.10 -2.16 14.66
C ILE A 83 -7.50 -3.46 15.37
N MET A 84 -7.40 -3.49 16.71
CA MET A 84 -7.82 -4.67 17.49
C MET A 84 -9.30 -4.97 17.25
N ALA A 85 -10.13 -3.93 17.21
CA ALA A 85 -11.57 -4.09 16.97
C ALA A 85 -11.82 -4.63 15.55
N LEU A 86 -11.10 -4.14 14.55
CA LEU A 86 -11.21 -4.63 13.17
C LEU A 86 -10.82 -6.10 13.07
N LEU A 87 -9.69 -6.48 13.68
CA LEU A 87 -9.23 -7.86 13.64
C LEU A 87 -10.20 -8.81 14.34
N SER A 88 -10.81 -8.35 15.43
CA SER A 88 -11.83 -9.13 16.15
C SER A 88 -13.08 -9.34 15.29
N ARG A 89 -13.49 -8.30 14.54
CA ARG A 89 -14.66 -8.38 13.67
C ARG A 89 -14.46 -9.41 12.56
N TYR A 90 -13.21 -9.55 12.05
CA TYR A 90 -12.91 -10.43 10.94
C TYR A 90 -12.22 -11.73 11.38
N GLN A 91 -12.36 -12.13 12.64
CA GLN A 91 -11.61 -13.29 13.16
C GLN A 91 -11.93 -14.61 12.44
N SER A 92 -13.08 -14.71 11.78
CA SER A 92 -13.43 -15.89 10.99
C SER A 92 -13.00 -15.80 9.53
N VAL A 93 -12.36 -14.70 9.14
CA VAL A 93 -11.91 -14.45 7.77
C VAL A 93 -10.38 -14.20 7.85
N PRO A 94 -9.58 -14.81 6.96
CA PRO A 94 -8.14 -14.59 7.00
C PRO A 94 -7.80 -13.16 6.55
N VAL A 95 -7.65 -12.27 7.53
CA VAL A 95 -7.30 -10.88 7.31
C VAL A 95 -5.93 -10.63 7.91
N SER A 96 -5.00 -10.12 7.10
CA SER A 96 -3.68 -9.78 7.59
C SER A 96 -3.70 -8.47 8.37
N LEU A 97 -2.65 -8.23 9.16
CA LEU A 97 -2.49 -6.95 9.83
C LEU A 97 -2.44 -5.81 8.81
N ALA A 98 -1.75 -6.02 7.68
CA ALA A 98 -1.69 -5.02 6.62
C ALA A 98 -3.08 -4.69 6.08
N ASP A 99 -3.93 -5.71 5.89
CA ASP A 99 -5.31 -5.49 5.42
C ASP A 99 -6.09 -4.62 6.40
N ALA A 100 -5.98 -4.93 7.70
CA ALA A 100 -6.68 -4.15 8.72
C ALA A 100 -6.19 -2.70 8.74
N GLU A 101 -4.88 -2.48 8.59
CA GLU A 101 -4.32 -1.13 8.54
C GLU A 101 -4.81 -0.36 7.31
N LEU A 102 -4.87 -1.02 6.15
CA LEU A 102 -5.37 -0.38 4.93
C LEU A 102 -6.86 -0.02 5.05
N ILE A 103 -7.65 -0.88 5.67
CA ILE A 103 -9.07 -0.57 5.95
C ILE A 103 -9.16 0.67 6.83
N ARG A 104 -8.37 0.72 7.91
CA ARG A 104 -8.39 1.87 8.81
C ARG A 104 -7.94 3.14 8.10
N MET A 105 -6.92 3.06 7.23
CA MET A 105 -6.49 4.20 6.45
C MET A 105 -7.63 4.77 5.61
N SER A 106 -8.42 3.90 4.99
CA SER A 106 -9.56 4.36 4.17
C SER A 106 -10.60 5.08 5.01
N GLU A 107 -10.73 4.73 6.28
CA GLU A 107 -11.64 5.42 7.21
C GLU A 107 -11.08 6.78 7.63
N LEU A 108 -9.75 6.85 7.85
CA LEU A 108 -9.08 8.09 8.22
C LEU A 108 -9.02 9.10 7.08
N TYR A 109 -9.04 8.62 5.85
CA TYR A 109 -8.98 9.45 4.65
C TYR A 109 -10.23 9.21 3.80
N PRO A 110 -11.38 9.78 4.19
CA PRO A 110 -12.66 9.45 3.54
C PRO A 110 -12.73 9.82 2.05
N ASN A 111 -11.89 10.75 1.59
CA ASN A 111 -11.82 11.11 0.17
C ASN A 111 -10.73 10.32 -0.56
N SER A 112 -10.26 9.22 0.02
CA SER A 112 -9.20 8.43 -0.57
C SER A 112 -9.74 7.48 -1.64
N LEU A 113 -8.85 7.15 -2.58
CA LEU A 113 -9.07 6.07 -3.53
C LEU A 113 -8.18 4.91 -3.12
N ASN A 114 -8.76 3.71 -3.06
CA ASN A 114 -8.00 2.50 -2.78
C ASN A 114 -7.76 1.79 -4.10
N VAL A 115 -6.49 1.54 -4.42
CA VAL A 115 -6.12 0.82 -5.61
C VAL A 115 -5.66 -0.57 -5.20
N TYR A 116 -6.36 -1.59 -5.67
CA TYR A 116 -6.10 -2.98 -5.33
C TYR A 116 -5.70 -3.77 -6.56
N SER A 117 -4.74 -4.68 -6.40
CA SER A 117 -4.43 -5.68 -7.42
C SER A 117 -5.43 -6.82 -7.33
N ARG A 118 -5.66 -7.44 -8.45
CA ARG A 118 -6.57 -8.57 -8.54
C ARG A 118 -5.81 -9.83 -8.91
#